data_4abc7b94996b6371177791b4642edc36
#
_entry.id   4abc7b94996b6371177791b4642edc36
#
_cell.length_a   1.000
_cell.length_b   1.000
_cell.length_c   1.000
_cell.angle_alpha   90.00
_cell.angle_beta   90.00
_cell.angle_gamma   90.00
#
_symmetry.space_group_name_H-M   'P 1'
#
loop_
_entity.id
_entity.type
_entity.pdbx_description
1 polymer ?
#
loop_
_entity_poly.entity_id
_entity_poly.type
_entity_poly.pdbx_seq_one_letter_code
_entity_poly.pdbx_strand_id
1 'polypeptide(L)'
;MDIITYDYFGSLYVNMTNRCDCRCVFCIRDQDASALGGLWLEQEPTREAILAEILGQDLTPYAEIVFCGYGEPTCRADDMFWICDRLKAAGREDIPPIRLNTNGHGSLINHRNITSELAGRLDAVSVSLNGSNEAEYLRLTRPGSGEAGWEA
;
A
#
# COMPACT_ATOMS: atom_id res chain seq x y z
N MET A 1 7.91 -12.85 13.95
CA MET A 1 8.26 -12.82 12.50
C MET A 1 7.26 -11.91 11.83
N ASP A 2 7.73 -10.88 11.17
CA ASP A 2 6.88 -9.88 10.52
C ASP A 2 6.07 -10.48 9.37
N ILE A 3 4.81 -10.08 9.24
CA ILE A 3 3.94 -10.51 8.14
C ILE A 3 4.14 -9.53 6.99
N ILE A 4 4.91 -9.94 5.99
CA ILE A 4 5.19 -9.15 4.78
C ILE A 4 4.09 -9.37 3.75
N THR A 5 3.67 -10.62 3.54
CA THR A 5 2.56 -10.96 2.65
C THR A 5 1.49 -11.76 3.39
N TYR A 6 0.22 -11.57 3.01
CA TYR A 6 -0.90 -12.30 3.60
C TYR A 6 -2.05 -12.46 2.61
N ASP A 7 -2.78 -13.57 2.74
CA ASP A 7 -4.02 -13.79 1.99
C ASP A 7 -5.15 -12.97 2.59
N TYR A 8 -5.89 -12.26 1.75
CA TYR A 8 -7.10 -11.58 2.14
C TYR A 8 -8.09 -11.60 0.98
N PHE A 9 -9.21 -12.32 1.17
CA PHE A 9 -10.26 -12.53 0.16
C PHE A 9 -9.74 -12.98 -1.21
N GLY A 10 -8.78 -13.90 -1.25
CA GLY A 10 -8.25 -14.46 -2.50
C GLY A 10 -7.31 -13.52 -3.26
N SER A 11 -6.79 -12.49 -2.61
CA SER A 11 -5.73 -11.62 -3.11
C SER A 11 -4.52 -11.68 -2.20
N LEU A 12 -3.32 -11.56 -2.78
CA LEU A 12 -2.06 -11.49 -2.02
C LEU A 12 -1.79 -10.04 -1.63
N TYR A 13 -1.96 -9.72 -0.36
CA TYR A 13 -1.67 -8.39 0.19
C TYR A 13 -0.21 -8.26 0.58
N VAL A 14 0.37 -7.10 0.31
CA VAL A 14 1.78 -6.78 0.57
C VAL A 14 1.86 -5.64 1.58
N ASN A 15 2.33 -5.98 2.79
CA ASN A 15 2.54 -5.06 3.90
C ASN A 15 4.01 -4.62 3.93
N MET A 16 4.29 -3.44 3.43
CA MET A 16 5.67 -3.00 3.25
C MET A 16 6.13 -1.92 4.23
N THR A 17 5.21 -1.31 5.00
CA THR A 17 5.54 -0.21 5.92
C THR A 17 4.45 0.01 6.96
N ASN A 18 4.83 0.51 8.14
CA ASN A 18 3.90 1.05 9.13
C ASN A 18 3.72 2.57 8.98
N ARG A 19 4.52 3.22 8.12
CA ARG A 19 4.46 4.68 7.94
C ARG A 19 3.20 5.09 7.21
N CYS A 20 2.56 6.14 7.70
CA CYS A 20 1.43 6.79 7.05
C CYS A 20 1.44 8.26 7.47
N ASP A 21 1.15 9.15 6.57
CA ASP A 21 1.03 10.59 6.84
C ASP A 21 -0.31 10.98 7.49
N CYS A 22 -1.28 10.06 7.51
CA CYS A 22 -2.58 10.24 8.14
C CYS A 22 -2.66 9.55 9.51
N ARG A 23 -3.58 10.07 10.37
CA ARG A 23 -3.97 9.49 11.67
C ARG A 23 -5.49 9.35 11.74
N CYS A 24 -6.04 8.57 10.80
CA CYS A 24 -7.48 8.42 10.65
C CYS A 24 -8.14 7.91 11.93
N VAL A 25 -9.28 8.50 12.31
CA VAL A 25 -10.05 8.10 13.51
C VAL A 25 -10.61 6.68 13.42
N PHE A 26 -10.70 6.14 12.22
CA PHE A 26 -11.17 4.78 11.90
C PHE A 26 -10.05 3.83 11.52
N CYS A 27 -8.78 4.21 11.73
CA CYS A 27 -7.63 3.39 11.33
C CYS A 27 -7.67 2.04 12.06
N ILE A 28 -7.59 0.97 11.30
CA ILE A 28 -7.65 -0.39 11.83
C ILE A 28 -6.52 -0.70 12.80
N ARG A 29 -5.33 -0.09 12.63
CA ARG A 29 -4.18 -0.28 13.52
C ARG A 29 -4.41 0.25 14.94
N ASP A 30 -5.37 1.19 15.12
CA ASP A 30 -5.70 1.77 16.42
C ASP A 30 -6.90 1.10 17.07
N GLN A 31 -7.65 0.25 16.33
CA GLN A 31 -8.91 -0.32 16.81
C GLN A 31 -8.79 -1.72 17.39
N ASP A 32 -7.89 -2.55 16.95
CA ASP A 32 -7.51 -3.82 17.59
C ASP A 32 -6.42 -4.53 16.80
N ALA A 33 -5.23 -4.60 17.38
CA ALA A 33 -4.11 -5.36 16.80
C ALA A 33 -4.42 -6.86 16.64
N SER A 34 -5.48 -7.38 17.28
CA SER A 34 -5.89 -8.78 17.22
C SER A 34 -6.69 -9.13 15.97
N ALA A 35 -7.37 -8.17 15.34
CA ALA A 35 -8.31 -8.43 14.24
C ALA A 35 -7.63 -8.90 12.93
N LEU A 36 -6.37 -8.52 12.70
CA LEU A 36 -5.58 -8.91 11.52
C LEU A 36 -4.24 -9.57 11.88
N GLY A 37 -4.14 -10.18 13.08
CA GLY A 37 -3.06 -11.10 13.39
C GLY A 37 -1.66 -10.52 13.44
N GLY A 38 -1.49 -9.21 13.72
CA GLY A 38 -0.16 -8.66 13.94
C GLY A 38 0.56 -8.18 12.68
N LEU A 39 -0.12 -7.43 11.81
CA LEU A 39 0.49 -6.79 10.63
C LEU A 39 1.48 -5.65 10.99
N TRP A 40 1.65 -5.33 12.29
CA TRP A 40 2.65 -4.36 12.70
C TRP A 40 4.05 -4.93 12.48
N LEU A 41 4.83 -4.28 11.64
CA LEU A 41 6.20 -4.65 11.35
C LEU A 41 7.12 -4.19 12.49
N GLU A 42 7.89 -5.10 13.07
CA GLU A 42 8.96 -4.75 14.02
C GLU A 42 10.10 -4.03 13.27
N GLN A 43 10.36 -4.48 12.04
CA GLN A 43 11.29 -3.86 11.12
C GLN A 43 10.71 -3.83 9.70
N GLU A 44 10.78 -2.67 9.04
CA GLU A 44 10.36 -2.57 7.63
C GLU A 44 11.24 -3.50 6.76
N PRO A 45 10.64 -4.39 5.98
CA PRO A 45 11.38 -5.30 5.10
C PRO A 45 12.06 -4.54 3.98
N THR A 46 13.20 -5.03 3.51
CA THR A 46 13.81 -4.47 2.29
C THR A 46 12.95 -4.81 1.06
N ARG A 47 13.05 -4.02 -0.01
CA ARG A 47 12.32 -4.30 -1.25
C ARG A 47 12.70 -5.65 -1.86
N GLU A 48 13.95 -6.07 -1.68
CA GLU A 48 14.47 -7.37 -2.11
C GLU A 48 13.80 -8.52 -1.33
N ALA A 49 13.61 -8.35 -0.01
CA ALA A 49 12.92 -9.34 0.82
C ALA A 49 11.44 -9.45 0.44
N ILE A 50 10.76 -8.31 0.20
CA ILE A 50 9.37 -8.29 -0.27
C ILE A 50 9.25 -9.02 -1.61
N LEU A 51 10.11 -8.69 -2.57
CA LEU A 51 10.10 -9.33 -3.89
C LEU A 51 10.34 -10.84 -3.79
N ALA A 52 11.33 -11.24 -2.98
CA ALA A 52 11.66 -12.65 -2.79
C ALA A 52 10.49 -13.42 -2.17
N GLU A 53 9.77 -12.83 -1.21
CA GLU A 53 8.62 -13.46 -0.59
C GLU A 53 7.44 -13.60 -1.57
N ILE A 54 7.15 -12.58 -2.38
CA ILE A 54 6.13 -12.67 -3.43
C ILE A 54 6.49 -13.77 -4.44
N LEU A 55 7.71 -13.75 -4.98
CA LEU A 55 8.14 -14.70 -6.01
C LEU A 55 8.37 -16.13 -5.48
N GLY A 56 8.54 -16.30 -4.18
CA GLY A 56 8.67 -17.59 -3.51
C GLY A 56 7.36 -18.38 -3.38
N GLN A 57 6.24 -17.77 -3.73
CA GLN A 57 4.91 -18.38 -3.62
C GLN A 57 4.39 -18.84 -4.99
N ASP A 58 3.42 -19.76 -4.96
CA ASP A 58 2.51 -20.01 -6.07
C ASP A 58 1.48 -18.88 -6.13
N LEU A 59 1.49 -18.11 -7.19
CA LEU A 59 0.60 -16.94 -7.35
C LEU A 59 -0.70 -17.29 -8.06
N THR A 60 -0.83 -18.49 -8.61
CA THR A 60 -2.01 -18.99 -9.34
C THR A 60 -3.34 -18.82 -8.56
N PRO A 61 -3.39 -19.01 -7.22
CA PRO A 61 -4.64 -18.88 -6.49
C PRO A 61 -5.12 -17.43 -6.33
N TYR A 62 -4.26 -16.43 -6.55
CA TYR A 62 -4.57 -15.04 -6.24
C TYR A 62 -5.14 -14.30 -7.45
N ALA A 63 -6.22 -13.55 -7.21
CA ALA A 63 -6.81 -12.68 -8.22
C ALA A 63 -5.96 -11.44 -8.49
N GLU A 64 -5.26 -10.94 -7.48
CA GLU A 64 -4.45 -9.73 -7.53
C GLU A 64 -3.31 -9.78 -6.50
N ILE A 65 -2.22 -9.04 -6.77
CA ILE A 65 -1.26 -8.59 -5.76
C ILE A 65 -1.68 -7.18 -5.34
N VAL A 66 -1.88 -6.92 -4.05
CA VAL A 66 -2.37 -5.65 -3.54
C VAL A 66 -1.36 -5.02 -2.58
N PHE A 67 -0.76 -3.91 -2.97
CA PHE A 67 0.02 -3.11 -2.04
C PHE A 67 -0.92 -2.43 -1.04
N CYS A 68 -0.97 -2.97 0.19
CA CYS A 68 -1.83 -2.50 1.28
C CYS A 68 -1.39 -3.16 2.59
N GLY A 69 -1.33 -2.39 3.66
CA GLY A 69 -0.99 -2.86 5.01
C GLY A 69 -1.47 -1.88 6.07
N TYR A 70 -0.79 -1.83 7.20
CA TYR A 70 -1.10 -0.84 8.23
C TYR A 70 -0.65 0.58 7.88
N GLY A 71 0.36 0.71 7.04
CA GLY A 71 0.86 1.98 6.54
C GLY A 71 0.31 2.35 5.16
N GLU A 72 0.75 3.49 4.68
CA GLU A 72 0.49 3.97 3.32
C GLU A 72 1.64 3.50 2.40
N PRO A 73 1.38 2.65 1.40
CA PRO A 73 2.44 2.10 0.55
C PRO A 73 3.25 3.16 -0.17
N THR A 74 2.64 4.28 -0.53
CA THR A 74 3.32 5.38 -1.23
C THR A 74 4.35 6.13 -0.36
N CYS A 75 4.40 5.88 0.97
CA CYS A 75 5.54 6.28 1.80
C CYS A 75 6.85 5.61 1.36
N ARG A 76 6.76 4.54 0.58
CA ARG A 76 7.88 3.82 -0.03
C ARG A 76 7.67 3.64 -1.54
N ALA A 77 7.25 4.72 -2.21
CA ALA A 77 6.90 4.69 -3.63
C ALA A 77 8.02 4.11 -4.51
N ASP A 78 9.28 4.53 -4.30
CA ASP A 78 10.41 4.06 -5.11
C ASP A 78 10.66 2.55 -4.95
N ASP A 79 10.50 2.02 -3.73
CA ASP A 79 10.62 0.58 -3.48
C ASP A 79 9.45 -0.19 -4.13
N MET A 80 8.23 0.33 -4.02
CA MET A 80 7.05 -0.24 -4.66
C MET A 80 7.22 -0.29 -6.18
N PHE A 81 7.66 0.81 -6.80
CA PHE A 81 7.91 0.87 -8.23
C PHE A 81 8.98 -0.13 -8.67
N TRP A 82 10.07 -0.21 -7.92
CA TRP A 82 11.12 -1.18 -8.18
C TRP A 82 10.61 -2.63 -8.12
N ILE A 83 9.74 -2.96 -7.13
CA ILE A 83 9.13 -4.28 -7.01
C ILE A 83 8.22 -4.56 -8.20
N CYS A 84 7.34 -3.61 -8.59
CA CYS A 84 6.46 -3.75 -9.73
C CYS A 84 7.23 -4.01 -11.03
N ASP A 85 8.30 -3.25 -11.28
CA ASP A 85 9.16 -3.41 -12.45
C ASP A 85 9.79 -4.81 -12.49
N ARG A 86 10.21 -5.36 -11.33
CA ARG A 86 10.80 -6.69 -11.23
C ARG A 86 9.77 -7.81 -11.38
N LEU A 87 8.58 -7.64 -10.83
CA LEU A 87 7.48 -8.58 -11.04
C LEU A 87 7.13 -8.68 -12.53
N LYS A 88 6.96 -7.56 -13.21
CA LYS A 88 6.65 -7.55 -14.65
C LYS A 88 7.79 -8.12 -15.51
N ALA A 89 9.03 -7.99 -15.07
CA ALA A 89 10.20 -8.54 -15.77
C ALA A 89 10.51 -10.01 -15.41
N ALA A 90 9.80 -10.61 -14.45
CA ALA A 90 10.12 -11.96 -13.97
C ALA A 90 9.83 -13.10 -14.96
N GLY A 91 9.07 -12.83 -16.03
CA GLY A 91 8.75 -13.83 -17.07
C GLY A 91 7.88 -14.96 -16.57
N ARG A 92 7.15 -14.78 -15.47
CA ARG A 92 6.19 -15.74 -14.91
C ARG A 92 4.79 -15.43 -15.41
N GLU A 93 4.09 -16.45 -15.88
CA GLU A 93 2.71 -16.33 -16.37
C GLU A 93 1.65 -16.25 -15.26
N ASP A 94 2.03 -16.69 -14.04
CA ASP A 94 1.15 -16.72 -12.88
C ASP A 94 1.14 -15.41 -12.05
N ILE A 95 1.85 -14.37 -12.50
CA ILE A 95 1.79 -13.07 -11.82
C ILE A 95 0.45 -12.38 -12.15
N PRO A 96 -0.44 -12.24 -11.14
CA PRO A 96 -1.74 -11.62 -11.35
C PRO A 96 -1.61 -10.08 -11.47
N PRO A 97 -2.69 -9.38 -11.85
CA PRO A 97 -2.74 -7.92 -11.84
C PRO A 97 -2.26 -7.32 -10.51
N ILE A 98 -1.60 -6.16 -10.59
CA ILE A 98 -1.05 -5.47 -9.42
C ILE A 98 -1.92 -4.24 -9.12
N ARG A 99 -2.40 -4.14 -7.88
CA ARG A 99 -3.20 -3.01 -7.39
C ARG A 99 -2.51 -2.29 -6.23
N LEU A 100 -2.74 -0.99 -6.16
CA LEU A 100 -2.43 -0.15 -5.01
C LEU A 100 -3.71 0.28 -4.31
N ASN A 101 -3.78 0.09 -2.99
CA ASN A 101 -4.74 0.77 -2.13
C ASN A 101 -4.01 1.92 -1.42
N THR A 102 -4.52 3.14 -1.57
CA THR A 102 -3.83 4.36 -1.09
C THR A 102 -4.79 5.39 -0.53
N ASN A 103 -4.27 6.24 0.34
CA ASN A 103 -4.98 7.43 0.81
C ASN A 103 -4.97 8.59 -0.22
N GLY A 104 -4.23 8.46 -1.33
CA GLY A 104 -4.14 9.47 -2.40
C GLY A 104 -2.98 10.45 -2.26
N HIS A 105 -2.30 10.52 -1.12
CA HIS A 105 -1.26 11.53 -0.84
C HIS A 105 0.12 11.22 -1.44
N GLY A 106 0.22 10.24 -2.31
CA GLY A 106 1.51 9.77 -2.82
C GLY A 106 2.40 10.87 -3.40
N SER A 107 1.83 11.80 -4.18
CA SER A 107 2.59 12.92 -4.75
C SER A 107 3.05 13.91 -3.68
N LEU A 108 2.21 14.19 -2.68
CA LEU A 108 2.53 15.06 -1.57
C LEU A 108 3.64 14.47 -0.68
N ILE A 109 3.51 13.19 -0.31
CA ILE A 109 4.49 12.46 0.51
C ILE A 109 5.87 12.45 -0.15
N ASN A 110 5.92 12.25 -1.46
CA ASN A 110 7.17 12.12 -2.21
C ASN A 110 7.68 13.44 -2.78
N HIS A 111 7.02 14.58 -2.53
CA HIS A 111 7.36 15.91 -3.03
C HIS A 111 7.56 15.95 -4.55
N ARG A 112 6.85 15.09 -5.29
CA ARG A 112 6.84 15.02 -6.75
C ARG A 112 5.55 14.38 -7.26
N ASN A 113 5.18 14.68 -8.49
CA ASN A 113 4.05 13.99 -9.11
C ASN A 113 4.43 12.54 -9.44
N ILE A 114 3.88 11.58 -8.68
CA ILE A 114 4.10 10.15 -8.92
C ILE A 114 3.05 9.51 -9.83
N THR A 115 1.99 10.22 -10.21
CA THR A 115 0.87 9.63 -10.96
C THR A 115 1.28 9.05 -12.31
N SER A 116 2.20 9.73 -13.01
CA SER A 116 2.77 9.22 -14.25
C SER A 116 3.64 7.97 -14.08
N GLU A 117 4.21 7.78 -12.87
CA GLU A 117 5.05 6.64 -12.55
C GLU A 117 4.24 5.38 -12.21
N LEU A 118 2.94 5.54 -11.90
CA LEU A 118 2.02 4.42 -11.66
C LEU A 118 1.67 3.69 -12.98
N ALA A 119 1.58 4.45 -14.06
CA ALA A 119 1.21 3.92 -15.38
C ALA A 119 2.19 2.84 -15.86
N GLY A 120 1.66 1.72 -16.32
CA GLY A 120 2.45 0.58 -16.77
C GLY A 120 3.04 -0.30 -15.64
N ARG A 121 3.05 0.17 -14.40
CA ARG A 121 3.46 -0.60 -13.20
C ARG A 121 2.29 -1.21 -12.47
N LEU A 122 1.21 -0.44 -12.30
CA LEU A 122 0.00 -0.89 -11.64
C LEU A 122 -1.12 -1.08 -12.66
N ASP A 123 -1.91 -2.10 -12.44
CA ASP A 123 -3.08 -2.42 -13.26
C ASP A 123 -4.35 -1.76 -12.70
N ALA A 124 -4.36 -1.45 -11.40
CA ALA A 124 -5.45 -0.74 -10.72
C ALA A 124 -4.95 0.10 -9.54
N VAL A 125 -5.67 1.18 -9.24
CA VAL A 125 -5.47 2.01 -8.05
C VAL A 125 -6.81 2.22 -7.38
N SER A 126 -6.89 1.94 -6.07
CA SER A 126 -8.04 2.23 -5.22
C SER A 126 -7.68 3.36 -4.27
N VAL A 127 -8.31 4.51 -4.43
CA VAL A 127 -8.10 5.68 -3.56
C VAL A 127 -9.21 5.72 -2.52
N SER A 128 -8.84 5.83 -1.24
CA SER A 128 -9.78 5.96 -0.14
C SER A 128 -10.35 7.37 -0.08
N LEU A 129 -11.60 7.54 -0.50
CA LEU A 129 -12.34 8.80 -0.39
C LEU A 129 -12.97 8.87 1.01
N ASN A 130 -12.28 9.47 1.95
CA ASN A 130 -12.60 9.38 3.38
C ASN A 130 -13.46 10.55 3.92
N GLY A 131 -13.94 11.43 3.07
CA GLY A 131 -14.78 12.56 3.43
C GLY A 131 -15.54 13.13 2.24
N SER A 132 -16.71 13.72 2.48
CA SER A 132 -17.55 14.33 1.45
C SER A 132 -17.19 15.79 1.18
N ASN A 133 -16.39 16.40 2.05
CA ASN A 133 -15.89 17.76 1.98
C ASN A 133 -14.62 17.90 2.83
N GLU A 134 -13.92 19.02 2.65
CA GLU A 134 -12.64 19.29 3.32
C GLU A 134 -12.73 19.17 4.86
N ALA A 135 -13.71 19.83 5.49
CA ALA A 135 -13.83 19.84 6.95
C ALA A 135 -14.04 18.41 7.52
N GLU A 136 -14.85 17.61 6.86
CA GLU A 136 -15.09 16.22 7.22
C GLU A 136 -13.82 15.37 7.00
N TYR A 137 -13.18 15.53 5.84
CA TYR A 137 -11.95 14.83 5.49
C TYR A 137 -10.85 15.10 6.52
N LEU A 138 -10.54 16.36 6.82
CA LEU A 138 -9.51 16.74 7.79
C LEU A 138 -9.80 16.19 9.19
N ARG A 139 -11.08 16.24 9.61
CA ARG A 139 -11.52 15.70 10.90
C ARG A 139 -11.34 14.19 11.00
N LEU A 140 -11.63 13.45 9.92
CA LEU A 140 -11.60 11.99 9.90
C LEU A 140 -10.20 11.43 9.65
N THR A 141 -9.44 12.02 8.73
CA THR A 141 -8.14 11.46 8.31
C THR A 141 -6.95 12.06 9.06
N ARG A 142 -7.08 13.27 9.58
CA ARG A 142 -6.02 13.98 10.33
C ARG A 142 -4.67 13.91 9.63
N PRO A 143 -4.55 14.41 8.39
CA PRO A 143 -3.31 14.34 7.65
C PRO A 143 -2.24 15.22 8.30
N GLY A 144 -1.00 14.74 8.33
CA GLY A 144 0.13 15.51 8.85
C GLY A 144 0.44 16.78 8.06
N SER A 145 0.01 16.81 6.79
CA SER A 145 0.09 17.96 5.88
C SER A 145 -1.03 18.98 6.04
N GLY A 146 -2.01 18.73 6.94
CA GLY A 146 -3.15 19.62 7.13
C GLY A 146 -4.01 19.76 5.86
N GLU A 147 -4.39 21.01 5.53
CA GLU A 147 -5.24 21.32 4.36
C GLU A 147 -4.66 20.82 3.03
N ALA A 148 -3.34 20.82 2.87
CA ALA A 148 -2.69 20.29 1.66
C ALA A 148 -3.02 18.81 1.40
N GLY A 149 -3.40 18.04 2.42
CA GLY A 149 -3.86 16.66 2.25
C GLY A 149 -5.25 16.55 1.60
N TRP A 150 -6.08 17.57 1.68
CA TRP A 150 -7.37 17.61 0.97
C TRP A 150 -7.18 17.95 -0.52
N GLU A 151 -6.21 18.79 -0.83
CA GLU A 151 -5.92 19.24 -2.19
C GLU A 151 -5.09 18.23 -3.00
N ALA A 152 -4.50 17.22 -2.34
CA ALA A 152 -3.64 16.21 -2.96
C ALA A 152 -4.42 15.16 -3.74
#